data_ac020de89c1a009617aaf969bd426e56
#
_entry.id   ac020de89c1a009617aaf969bd426e56
#
_cell.length_a   1.000
_cell.length_b   1.000
_cell.length_c   1.000
_cell.angle_alpha   90.00
_cell.angle_beta   90.00
_cell.angle_gamma   90.00
#
_symmetry.space_group_name_H-M   'P 1'
#
loop_
_entity.id
_entity.type
_entity.pdbx_description
1 polymer ?
#
loop_
_entity_poly.entity_id
_entity_poly.type
_entity_poly.pdbx_seq_one_letter_code
_entity_poly.pdbx_strand_id
1 'polypeptide(L)'
;MSKEVSRSTAETIPENASGPNRRSFLKNTLVAGAAAGVGAAILSKGISAAAYDGHGSLTRGDAAILRFVAAAEIIESDLWLQYNELAGVQDGEVSKIASRLIPGYPSQPTGGNPAYTEAIKQLDEDMDQYISDNTEDELSHEIFLNAYLASKGADTVNLEAFRTLPSSQATGSNKGFGRLTNLTQLTVHTDFWTRYRARKGNPDLGDKFPNAIPTLAVHQHTAIPRTDSDLSDSQFLQAVANTAGFHFPFIEQGGTSLYPELAQRATSVEVLRVLLSIGGTEICHFQTWHDKAGNAPILPATIDPVTGVSVTFPDLNSPPFGGENFQTNLIMPEPTTFLSRQFPPCSIIRPTETQGAAMGALQSLTDDGLFIGQSKQFMQMLKDLAADADAAMRGGH
;
A
#
# COMPACT_ATOMS: atom_id res chain seq x y z
N MET A 1 46.38 27.46 39.89
CA MET A 1 46.82 26.61 38.80
C MET A 1 45.60 26.19 37.99
N SER A 2 45.28 27.00 36.98
CA SER A 2 44.13 26.77 36.10
C SER A 2 44.60 25.87 34.97
N LYS A 3 43.86 24.80 34.68
CA LYS A 3 44.05 23.98 33.49
C LYS A 3 43.08 24.46 32.40
N GLU A 4 43.62 25.01 31.35
CA GLU A 4 42.94 25.29 30.09
C GLU A 4 42.50 23.98 29.44
N VAL A 5 41.24 23.94 29.09
CA VAL A 5 40.66 22.88 28.25
C VAL A 5 40.68 23.39 26.81
N SER A 6 41.52 22.77 25.99
CA SER A 6 41.61 22.99 24.55
C SER A 6 40.29 22.65 23.87
N ARG A 7 39.71 23.62 23.13
CA ARG A 7 38.59 23.42 22.22
C ARG A 7 39.12 22.79 20.92
N SER A 8 38.69 21.60 20.63
CA SER A 8 38.81 20.95 19.33
C SER A 8 37.96 21.69 18.31
N THR A 9 38.59 22.13 17.24
CA THR A 9 37.95 22.71 16.07
C THR A 9 37.15 21.63 15.32
N ALA A 10 35.86 21.84 15.17
CA ALA A 10 35.03 21.02 14.31
C ALA A 10 35.46 21.25 12.84
N GLU A 11 35.93 20.20 12.19
CA GLU A 11 36.13 20.18 10.74
C GLU A 11 34.73 20.23 10.07
N THR A 12 34.50 21.23 9.27
CA THR A 12 33.37 21.37 8.36
C THR A 12 33.51 20.34 7.25
N ILE A 13 32.62 19.37 7.23
CA ILE A 13 32.44 18.43 6.11
C ILE A 13 31.89 19.24 4.91
N PRO A 14 32.51 19.18 3.71
CA PRO A 14 31.98 19.89 2.57
C PRO A 14 30.64 19.26 2.12
N GLU A 15 29.60 20.07 2.10
CA GLU A 15 28.35 19.80 1.39
C GLU A 15 28.63 19.76 -0.12
N ASN A 16 28.92 18.59 -0.68
CA ASN A 16 28.69 18.25 -2.08
C ASN A 16 29.25 16.86 -2.39
N ALA A 17 28.50 15.85 -2.05
CA ALA A 17 28.53 14.55 -2.73
C ALA A 17 27.09 14.12 -2.94
N SER A 18 26.46 14.66 -3.98
CA SER A 18 25.19 14.13 -4.47
C SER A 18 25.45 12.75 -5.09
N GLY A 19 25.44 11.72 -4.27
CA GLY A 19 25.24 10.36 -4.75
C GLY A 19 23.88 10.27 -5.47
N PRO A 20 23.67 9.28 -6.35
CA PRO A 20 22.40 9.12 -7.02
C PRO A 20 21.31 8.91 -5.95
N ASN A 21 20.46 9.92 -5.77
CA ASN A 21 19.34 9.82 -4.86
C ASN A 21 18.26 8.92 -5.50
N ARG A 22 17.33 8.41 -4.70
CA ARG A 22 16.21 7.57 -5.14
C ARG A 22 15.47 8.16 -6.36
N ARG A 23 15.27 9.48 -6.37
CA ARG A 23 14.65 10.22 -7.48
C ARG A 23 15.47 10.14 -8.77
N SER A 24 16.81 10.17 -8.70
CA SER A 24 17.69 10.01 -9.87
C SER A 24 17.63 8.59 -10.43
N PHE A 25 17.48 7.59 -9.57
CA PHE A 25 17.33 6.20 -9.98
C PHE A 25 16.02 5.99 -10.77
N LEU A 26 14.90 6.45 -10.23
CA LEU A 26 13.58 6.36 -10.89
C LEU A 26 13.55 7.14 -12.21
N LYS A 27 14.13 8.35 -12.26
CA LYS A 27 14.22 9.14 -13.50
C LYS A 27 15.00 8.40 -14.60
N ASN A 28 16.08 7.74 -14.24
CA ASN A 28 16.91 7.02 -15.21
C ASN A 28 16.25 5.71 -15.68
N THR A 29 15.50 5.04 -14.83
CA THR A 29 14.76 3.82 -15.17
C THR A 29 13.57 4.13 -16.08
N LEU A 30 12.87 5.25 -15.84
CA LEU A 30 11.71 5.69 -16.62
C LEU A 30 12.07 6.26 -18.00
N VAL A 31 13.25 6.88 -18.17
CA VAL A 31 13.72 7.31 -19.49
C VAL A 31 13.95 6.11 -20.43
N ALA A 32 14.22 4.93 -19.87
CA ALA A 32 14.36 3.70 -20.65
C ALA A 32 13.01 3.03 -21.01
N GLY A 33 11.90 3.39 -20.33
CA GLY A 33 10.59 2.71 -20.45
C GLY A 33 9.50 3.44 -21.25
N ALA A 34 9.75 4.66 -21.73
CA ALA A 34 8.72 5.49 -22.35
C ALA A 34 8.61 5.29 -23.86
N ALA A 35 7.95 4.25 -24.33
CA ALA A 35 7.37 4.21 -25.67
C ALA A 35 6.24 3.16 -25.78
N ALA A 36 5.17 3.57 -26.38
CA ALA A 36 3.92 2.89 -26.64
C ALA A 36 4.06 1.39 -26.96
N GLY A 37 3.33 0.55 -26.26
CA GLY A 37 3.45 -0.89 -26.39
C GLY A 37 4.52 -1.42 -25.46
N VAL A 38 4.25 -1.33 -24.15
CA VAL A 38 5.21 -1.49 -23.05
C VAL A 38 6.00 -2.81 -23.06
N GLY A 39 5.55 -3.84 -23.78
CA GLY A 39 6.28 -5.09 -23.91
C GLY A 39 7.38 -5.11 -24.98
N ALA A 40 7.25 -4.35 -26.08
CA ALA A 40 8.16 -4.47 -27.22
C ALA A 40 9.32 -3.45 -27.23
N ALA A 41 9.18 -2.32 -26.56
CA ALA A 41 10.17 -1.23 -26.61
C ALA A 41 11.29 -1.33 -25.59
N ILE A 42 11.08 -2.03 -24.48
CA ILE A 42 12.15 -2.34 -23.51
C ILE A 42 13.15 -3.32 -24.14
N LEU A 43 12.70 -4.18 -25.06
CA LEU A 43 13.54 -5.16 -25.75
C LEU A 43 14.36 -4.55 -26.90
N SER A 44 13.98 -3.37 -27.44
CA SER A 44 14.62 -2.82 -28.65
C SER A 44 15.80 -1.89 -28.39
N LYS A 45 16.05 -1.47 -27.16
CA LYS A 45 17.24 -0.66 -26.81
C LYS A 45 18.02 -1.36 -25.67
N GLY A 46 18.73 -2.43 -26.08
CA GLY A 46 19.92 -2.95 -25.43
C GLY A 46 20.24 -2.50 -24.01
N ILE A 47 19.34 -2.77 -23.04
CA ILE A 47 19.85 -3.10 -21.71
C ILE A 47 20.45 -4.48 -21.93
N SER A 48 21.77 -4.53 -22.12
CA SER A 48 22.49 -5.78 -22.01
C SER A 48 22.08 -6.42 -20.71
N ALA A 49 21.18 -7.39 -20.75
CA ALA A 49 21.05 -8.40 -19.73
C ALA A 49 22.38 -9.14 -19.73
N ALA A 50 23.42 -8.51 -19.17
CA ALA A 50 24.68 -9.16 -18.92
C ALA A 50 24.39 -10.26 -17.92
N ALA A 51 24.18 -11.44 -18.47
CA ALA A 51 24.44 -12.74 -17.88
C ALA A 51 23.81 -13.00 -16.49
N TYR A 52 22.51 -13.23 -16.48
CA TYR A 52 22.00 -14.35 -15.69
C TYR A 52 21.35 -15.30 -16.70
N ASP A 53 22.02 -16.43 -16.99
CA ASP A 53 21.55 -17.47 -17.91
C ASP A 53 20.33 -18.23 -17.35
N GLY A 54 19.27 -17.50 -17.05
CA GLY A 54 17.96 -17.99 -16.66
C GLY A 54 16.94 -17.81 -17.78
N HIS A 55 17.24 -18.29 -18.99
CA HIS A 55 16.31 -18.35 -20.12
C HIS A 55 15.24 -19.44 -19.97
N GLY A 56 14.71 -19.67 -18.77
CA GLY A 56 13.56 -20.51 -18.54
C GLY A 56 12.26 -19.71 -18.66
N SER A 57 11.26 -20.25 -19.34
CA SER A 57 9.88 -19.79 -19.20
C SER A 57 9.44 -19.97 -17.73
N LEU A 58 8.57 -19.08 -17.24
CA LEU A 58 7.96 -19.25 -15.93
C LEU A 58 7.17 -20.57 -15.89
N THR A 59 7.14 -21.21 -14.72
CA THR A 59 6.15 -22.27 -14.50
C THR A 59 4.74 -21.64 -14.54
N ARG A 60 3.73 -22.45 -14.81
CA ARG A 60 2.33 -21.98 -14.76
C ARG A 60 1.98 -21.36 -13.41
N GLY A 61 2.44 -21.96 -12.30
CA GLY A 61 2.21 -21.46 -10.96
C GLY A 61 2.92 -20.13 -10.69
N ASP A 62 4.19 -20.02 -11.08
CA ASP A 62 4.95 -18.75 -10.92
C ASP A 62 4.32 -17.61 -11.73
N ALA A 63 3.88 -17.89 -12.97
CA ALA A 63 3.19 -16.90 -13.79
C ALA A 63 1.84 -16.49 -13.19
N ALA A 64 1.08 -17.43 -12.62
CA ALA A 64 -0.19 -17.15 -11.97
C ALA A 64 -0.01 -16.26 -10.72
N ILE A 65 0.98 -16.56 -9.88
CA ILE A 65 1.34 -15.73 -8.72
C ILE A 65 1.68 -14.31 -9.16
N LEU A 66 2.61 -14.17 -10.12
CA LEU A 66 3.05 -12.84 -10.58
C LEU A 66 1.93 -12.04 -11.25
N ARG A 67 1.00 -12.70 -11.94
CA ARG A 67 -0.16 -12.02 -12.52
C ARG A 67 -1.14 -11.54 -11.45
N PHE A 68 -1.34 -12.30 -10.38
CA PHE A 68 -2.20 -11.85 -9.29
C PHE A 68 -1.59 -10.67 -8.56
N VAL A 69 -0.32 -10.73 -8.17
CA VAL A 69 0.32 -9.58 -7.51
C VAL A 69 0.41 -8.37 -8.43
N ALA A 70 0.64 -8.54 -9.75
CA ALA A 70 0.57 -7.41 -10.69
C ALA A 70 -0.83 -6.77 -10.76
N ALA A 71 -1.90 -7.55 -10.62
CA ALA A 71 -3.26 -7.01 -10.52
C ALA A 71 -3.48 -6.26 -9.19
N ALA A 72 -2.92 -6.77 -8.09
CA ALA A 72 -2.97 -6.11 -6.79
C ALA A 72 -2.25 -4.75 -6.85
N GLU A 73 -1.03 -4.71 -7.39
CA GLU A 73 -0.26 -3.45 -7.55
C GLU A 73 -0.96 -2.41 -8.44
N ILE A 74 -1.64 -2.82 -9.51
CA ILE A 74 -2.46 -1.91 -10.32
C ILE A 74 -3.62 -1.32 -9.49
N ILE A 75 -4.22 -2.11 -8.61
CA ILE A 75 -5.29 -1.68 -7.71
C ILE A 75 -4.73 -0.74 -6.64
N GLU A 76 -3.58 -1.06 -6.06
CA GLU A 76 -2.89 -0.21 -5.08
C GLU A 76 -2.42 1.10 -5.71
N SER A 77 -1.83 1.06 -6.90
CA SER A 77 -1.51 2.26 -7.68
C SER A 77 -2.72 3.18 -7.85
N ASP A 78 -3.92 2.63 -8.16
CA ASP A 78 -5.13 3.44 -8.34
C ASP A 78 -5.58 4.11 -7.04
N LEU A 79 -5.57 3.40 -5.91
CA LEU A 79 -5.96 4.00 -4.64
C LEU A 79 -4.94 5.04 -4.14
N TRP A 80 -3.63 4.75 -4.25
CA TRP A 80 -2.58 5.68 -3.84
C TRP A 80 -2.56 6.95 -4.71
N LEU A 81 -2.84 6.83 -6.01
CA LEU A 81 -3.00 8.00 -6.88
C LEU A 81 -4.13 8.91 -6.42
N GLN A 82 -5.25 8.38 -5.92
CA GLN A 82 -6.34 9.22 -5.39
C GLN A 82 -5.92 9.97 -4.13
N TYR A 83 -5.17 9.36 -3.24
CA TYR A 83 -4.60 10.03 -2.06
C TYR A 83 -3.55 11.07 -2.45
N ASN A 84 -2.66 10.72 -3.38
CA ASN A 84 -1.60 11.62 -3.84
C ASN A 84 -2.14 12.85 -4.55
N GLU A 85 -3.18 12.71 -5.36
CA GLU A 85 -3.84 13.84 -6.01
C GLU A 85 -4.30 14.90 -4.99
N LEU A 86 -4.86 14.44 -3.86
CA LEU A 86 -5.47 15.31 -2.85
C LEU A 86 -4.49 15.77 -1.78
N ALA A 87 -3.56 14.92 -1.36
CA ALA A 87 -2.71 15.16 -0.19
C ALA A 87 -1.22 14.92 -0.40
N GLY A 88 -0.78 14.40 -1.54
CA GLY A 88 0.65 14.21 -1.84
C GLY A 88 1.37 15.50 -2.21
N VAL A 89 2.68 15.42 -2.34
CA VAL A 89 3.54 16.51 -2.85
C VAL A 89 3.19 16.80 -4.30
N GLN A 90 2.95 18.06 -4.62
CA GLN A 90 2.49 18.51 -5.94
C GLN A 90 3.64 18.93 -6.88
N ASP A 91 4.77 18.25 -6.84
CA ASP A 91 5.94 18.52 -7.69
C ASP A 91 5.83 17.94 -9.11
N GLY A 92 4.82 17.11 -9.35
CA GLY A 92 4.52 16.47 -10.63
C GLY A 92 5.38 15.26 -10.95
N GLU A 93 6.13 14.68 -10.02
CA GLU A 93 6.89 13.44 -10.25
C GLU A 93 5.92 12.26 -10.42
N VAL A 94 5.01 12.03 -9.47
CA VAL A 94 3.97 11.00 -9.55
C VAL A 94 3.13 11.14 -10.83
N SER A 95 2.65 12.36 -11.14
CA SER A 95 1.81 12.60 -12.32
C SER A 95 2.53 12.26 -13.62
N LYS A 96 3.82 12.53 -13.72
CA LYS A 96 4.64 12.16 -14.90
C LYS A 96 4.79 10.65 -15.05
N ILE A 97 4.93 9.91 -13.95
CA ILE A 97 5.01 8.45 -13.96
C ILE A 97 3.65 7.90 -14.40
N ALA A 98 2.59 8.25 -13.69
CA ALA A 98 1.24 7.77 -13.91
C ALA A 98 0.73 8.05 -15.34
N SER A 99 1.00 9.25 -15.89
CA SER A 99 0.57 9.61 -17.25
C SER A 99 1.25 8.82 -18.36
N ARG A 100 2.40 8.19 -18.09
CA ARG A 100 3.09 7.31 -19.04
C ARG A 100 2.58 5.87 -18.96
N LEU A 101 2.11 5.49 -17.79
CA LEU A 101 1.65 4.14 -17.49
C LEU A 101 0.17 3.98 -17.80
N ILE A 102 -0.65 4.94 -17.39
CA ILE A 102 -2.09 4.88 -17.41
C ILE A 102 -2.65 5.78 -18.53
N PRO A 103 -3.29 5.24 -19.57
CA PRO A 103 -3.84 6.01 -20.66
C PRO A 103 -4.85 7.07 -20.20
N GLY A 104 -4.60 8.32 -20.58
CA GLY A 104 -5.48 9.43 -20.24
C GLY A 104 -5.28 10.04 -18.85
N TYR A 105 -4.36 9.53 -18.04
CA TYR A 105 -4.01 10.17 -16.77
C TYR A 105 -3.28 11.50 -17.03
N PRO A 106 -3.62 12.58 -16.30
CA PRO A 106 -2.98 13.89 -16.48
C PRO A 106 -1.48 13.87 -16.13
N SER A 107 -0.67 14.52 -16.97
CA SER A 107 0.80 14.62 -16.75
C SER A 107 1.20 15.76 -15.82
N GLN A 108 0.26 16.59 -15.41
CA GLN A 108 0.47 17.69 -14.48
C GLN A 108 -0.23 17.38 -13.15
N PRO A 109 0.35 17.79 -12.02
CA PRO A 109 -0.30 17.63 -10.72
C PRO A 109 -1.59 18.45 -10.66
N THR A 110 -2.52 18.02 -9.84
CA THR A 110 -3.82 18.67 -9.64
C THR A 110 -3.74 19.96 -8.82
N GLY A 111 -2.62 20.18 -8.14
CA GLY A 111 -2.43 21.24 -7.16
C GLY A 111 -2.87 20.87 -5.74
N GLY A 112 -3.38 19.67 -5.54
CA GLY A 112 -3.77 19.15 -4.22
C GLY A 112 -5.01 19.80 -3.62
N ASN A 113 -5.37 19.35 -2.44
CA ASN A 113 -6.38 19.95 -1.58
C ASN A 113 -5.74 20.42 -0.27
N PRO A 114 -5.40 21.71 -0.13
CA PRO A 114 -4.67 22.19 1.04
C PRO A 114 -5.34 21.88 2.38
N ALA A 115 -6.68 21.96 2.46
CA ALA A 115 -7.40 21.69 3.69
C ALA A 115 -7.30 20.21 4.09
N TYR A 116 -7.41 19.30 3.12
CA TYR A 116 -7.26 17.87 3.36
C TYR A 116 -5.81 17.49 3.68
N THR A 117 -4.85 18.11 2.98
CA THR A 117 -3.42 17.94 3.28
C THR A 117 -3.09 18.32 4.72
N GLU A 118 -3.56 19.49 5.17
CA GLU A 118 -3.36 19.94 6.56
C GLU A 118 -4.03 19.00 7.59
N ALA A 119 -5.19 18.45 7.27
CA ALA A 119 -5.86 17.47 8.14
C ALA A 119 -5.08 16.14 8.21
N ILE A 120 -4.55 15.65 7.10
CA ILE A 120 -3.69 14.45 7.05
C ILE A 120 -2.39 14.69 7.83
N LYS A 121 -1.80 15.87 7.71
CA LYS A 121 -0.55 16.26 8.41
C LYS A 121 -0.70 16.36 9.92
N GLN A 122 -1.91 16.30 10.47
CA GLN A 122 -2.11 16.13 11.91
C GLN A 122 -1.63 14.75 12.43
N LEU A 123 -1.51 13.76 11.56
CA LEU A 123 -0.96 12.45 11.93
C LEU A 123 0.58 12.45 11.90
N ASP A 124 1.18 13.21 11.00
CA ASP A 124 2.63 13.44 10.91
C ASP A 124 2.90 14.60 9.95
N GLU A 125 3.90 15.43 10.23
CA GLU A 125 4.23 16.62 9.41
C GLU A 125 4.64 16.27 7.98
N ASP A 126 5.18 15.07 7.75
CA ASP A 126 5.69 14.60 6.47
C ASP A 126 4.72 13.67 5.72
N MET A 127 3.43 13.63 6.09
CA MET A 127 2.44 12.74 5.49
C MET A 127 2.31 12.93 3.97
N ASP A 128 2.39 14.15 3.46
CA ASP A 128 2.36 14.43 2.02
C ASP A 128 3.54 13.79 1.28
N GLN A 129 4.73 13.80 1.88
CA GLN A 129 5.91 13.14 1.33
C GLN A 129 5.77 11.63 1.34
N TYR A 130 5.33 11.04 2.46
CA TYR A 130 5.11 9.59 2.57
C TYR A 130 4.06 9.08 1.57
N ILE A 131 2.96 9.82 1.38
CA ILE A 131 1.93 9.49 0.38
C ILE A 131 2.54 9.49 -1.03
N SER A 132 3.37 10.47 -1.37
CA SER A 132 4.02 10.54 -2.67
C SER A 132 5.03 9.41 -2.87
N ASP A 133 5.88 9.15 -1.88
CA ASP A 133 6.89 8.09 -1.95
C ASP A 133 6.22 6.71 -2.08
N ASN A 134 5.18 6.43 -1.30
CA ASN A 134 4.43 5.17 -1.41
C ASN A 134 3.78 5.04 -2.79
N THR A 135 3.14 6.11 -3.29
CA THR A 135 2.54 6.10 -4.63
C THR A 135 3.56 5.82 -5.73
N GLU A 136 4.78 6.37 -5.62
CA GLU A 136 5.87 6.08 -6.57
C GLU A 136 6.33 4.62 -6.48
N ASP A 137 6.40 4.07 -5.28
CA ASP A 137 6.78 2.68 -5.08
C ASP A 137 5.75 1.74 -5.72
N GLU A 138 4.44 1.91 -5.48
CA GLU A 138 3.38 1.08 -6.08
C GLU A 138 3.36 1.17 -7.61
N LEU A 139 3.49 2.38 -8.17
CA LEU A 139 3.64 2.54 -9.62
C LEU A 139 4.87 1.80 -10.16
N SER A 140 5.96 1.76 -9.38
CA SER A 140 7.18 1.04 -9.78
C SER A 140 7.02 -0.47 -9.70
N HIS A 141 6.30 -0.99 -8.70
CA HIS A 141 5.95 -2.40 -8.55
C HIS A 141 5.09 -2.88 -9.75
N GLU A 142 4.03 -2.14 -10.08
CA GLU A 142 3.18 -2.42 -11.25
C GLU A 142 3.99 -2.49 -12.55
N ILE A 143 4.85 -1.48 -12.80
CA ILE A 143 5.70 -1.41 -13.99
C ILE A 143 6.64 -2.62 -14.04
N PHE A 144 7.31 -2.90 -12.92
CA PHE A 144 8.30 -3.96 -12.84
C PHE A 144 7.67 -5.34 -13.08
N LEU A 145 6.57 -5.65 -12.39
CA LEU A 145 5.93 -6.97 -12.50
C LEU A 145 5.42 -7.24 -13.91
N ASN A 146 4.77 -6.28 -14.55
CA ASN A 146 4.31 -6.42 -15.92
C ASN A 146 5.48 -6.53 -16.91
N ALA A 147 6.55 -5.75 -16.74
CA ALA A 147 7.75 -5.86 -17.56
C ALA A 147 8.45 -7.21 -17.36
N TYR A 148 8.51 -7.71 -16.14
CA TYR A 148 9.08 -9.01 -15.84
C TYR A 148 8.28 -10.16 -16.47
N LEU A 149 6.95 -10.17 -16.33
CA LEU A 149 6.05 -11.12 -16.99
C LEU A 149 6.29 -11.14 -18.51
N ALA A 150 6.27 -9.95 -19.15
CA ALA A 150 6.52 -9.81 -20.57
C ALA A 150 7.91 -10.34 -21.01
N SER A 151 8.96 -10.09 -20.19
CA SER A 151 10.32 -10.56 -20.46
C SER A 151 10.45 -12.09 -20.46
N LYS A 152 9.55 -12.76 -19.73
CA LYS A 152 9.47 -14.23 -19.64
C LYS A 152 8.49 -14.84 -20.64
N GLY A 153 7.86 -14.02 -21.52
CA GLY A 153 6.85 -14.45 -22.48
C GLY A 153 5.52 -14.85 -21.84
N ALA A 154 5.26 -14.41 -20.63
CA ALA A 154 4.00 -14.62 -19.93
C ALA A 154 3.02 -13.45 -20.18
N ASP A 155 1.73 -13.73 -20.02
CA ASP A 155 0.68 -12.71 -20.16
C ASP A 155 0.82 -11.64 -19.06
N THR A 156 0.78 -10.38 -19.46
CA THR A 156 0.72 -9.23 -18.55
C THR A 156 -0.71 -8.98 -18.07
N VAL A 157 -0.85 -8.14 -17.06
CA VAL A 157 -2.15 -7.72 -16.54
C VAL A 157 -2.45 -6.29 -16.97
N ASN A 158 -3.70 -6.07 -17.38
CA ASN A 158 -4.22 -4.75 -17.73
C ASN A 158 -5.65 -4.62 -17.21
N LEU A 159 -5.90 -3.62 -16.36
CA LEU A 159 -7.21 -3.33 -15.78
C LEU A 159 -7.86 -2.06 -16.32
N GLU A 160 -7.29 -1.42 -17.34
CA GLU A 160 -7.73 -0.12 -17.84
C GLU A 160 -9.19 -0.09 -18.30
N ALA A 161 -9.69 -1.19 -18.87
CA ALA A 161 -11.09 -1.30 -19.30
C ALA A 161 -12.09 -1.23 -18.12
N PHE A 162 -11.61 -1.38 -16.88
CA PHE A 162 -12.42 -1.39 -15.67
C PHE A 162 -12.36 -0.09 -14.87
N ARG A 163 -11.68 0.95 -15.37
CA ARG A 163 -11.68 2.29 -14.77
C ARG A 163 -13.03 2.98 -14.97
N THR A 164 -14.04 2.51 -14.26
CA THR A 164 -15.44 2.94 -14.41
C THR A 164 -16.02 3.63 -13.19
N LEU A 165 -15.34 3.54 -12.04
CA LEU A 165 -15.78 4.24 -10.83
C LEU A 165 -15.50 5.74 -10.94
N PRO A 166 -16.33 6.58 -10.31
CA PRO A 166 -16.10 8.02 -10.32
C PRO A 166 -14.92 8.41 -9.42
N SER A 167 -14.17 9.44 -9.81
CA SER A 167 -13.23 10.14 -8.95
C SER A 167 -13.96 11.00 -7.92
N SER A 168 -13.26 11.38 -6.84
CA SER A 168 -13.65 12.51 -5.99
C SER A 168 -13.94 13.74 -6.85
N GLN A 169 -14.94 14.52 -6.43
CA GLN A 169 -15.29 15.81 -7.04
C GLN A 169 -14.78 17.01 -6.23
N ALA A 170 -13.95 16.76 -5.21
CA ALA A 170 -13.29 17.81 -4.46
C ALA A 170 -12.20 18.50 -5.28
N THR A 171 -11.87 19.73 -4.92
CA THR A 171 -10.71 20.44 -5.46
C THR A 171 -9.45 19.63 -5.18
N GLY A 172 -8.56 19.52 -6.16
CA GLY A 172 -7.33 18.72 -6.07
C GLY A 172 -7.43 17.30 -6.62
N SER A 173 -8.61 16.80 -6.99
CA SER A 173 -8.76 15.50 -7.64
C SER A 173 -8.79 15.60 -9.16
N ASN A 174 -8.46 14.51 -9.86
CA ASN A 174 -8.66 14.34 -11.31
C ASN A 174 -10.12 13.95 -11.60
N LYS A 175 -11.04 14.93 -11.51
CA LYS A 175 -12.50 14.75 -11.49
C LYS A 175 -13.09 13.94 -12.66
N GLY A 176 -12.46 13.96 -13.80
CA GLY A 176 -12.94 13.25 -15.00
C GLY A 176 -12.28 11.90 -15.25
N PHE A 177 -11.39 11.48 -14.37
CA PHE A 177 -10.64 10.23 -14.55
C PHE A 177 -11.36 9.06 -13.88
N GLY A 178 -11.55 7.95 -14.63
CA GLY A 178 -12.18 6.73 -14.09
C GLY A 178 -11.26 5.98 -13.13
N ARG A 179 -11.85 5.40 -12.07
CA ARG A 179 -11.12 4.67 -11.03
C ARG A 179 -11.41 3.18 -11.04
N LEU A 180 -10.46 2.42 -10.51
CA LEU A 180 -10.64 0.99 -10.19
C LEU A 180 -11.23 0.81 -8.80
N THR A 181 -10.94 1.75 -7.88
CA THR A 181 -11.20 1.66 -6.44
C THR A 181 -12.11 2.79 -5.95
N ASN A 182 -12.85 2.52 -4.88
CA ASN A 182 -13.76 3.45 -4.22
C ASN A 182 -13.28 3.78 -2.81
N LEU A 183 -12.80 4.99 -2.58
CA LEU A 183 -12.32 5.46 -1.29
C LEU A 183 -13.37 6.24 -0.48
N THR A 184 -14.61 6.27 -0.95
CA THR A 184 -15.68 7.04 -0.32
C THR A 184 -16.67 6.22 0.49
N GLN A 185 -16.52 4.88 0.49
CA GLN A 185 -17.45 3.94 1.10
C GLN A 185 -16.72 2.75 1.75
N LEU A 186 -15.71 3.04 2.58
CA LEU A 186 -14.83 2.03 3.18
C LEU A 186 -15.34 1.58 4.56
N THR A 187 -15.18 0.30 4.86
CA THR A 187 -15.35 -0.30 6.19
C THR A 187 -13.99 -0.81 6.66
N VAL A 188 -13.29 -0.02 7.49
CA VAL A 188 -11.90 -0.30 7.85
C VAL A 188 -11.81 -1.08 9.16
N HIS A 189 -11.40 -2.35 9.08
CA HIS A 189 -11.10 -3.15 10.26
C HIS A 189 -9.74 -2.77 10.82
N THR A 190 -9.70 -2.33 12.07
CA THR A 190 -8.51 -1.78 12.72
C THR A 190 -7.93 -2.68 13.81
N ASP A 191 -8.28 -3.97 13.81
CA ASP A 191 -7.74 -4.97 14.71
C ASP A 191 -6.25 -5.27 14.47
N PHE A 192 -5.78 -5.06 13.22
CA PHE A 192 -4.34 -5.11 12.90
C PHE A 192 -3.54 -4.16 13.80
N TRP A 193 -4.05 -2.96 14.11
CA TRP A 193 -3.34 -1.98 14.93
C TRP A 193 -3.10 -2.48 16.34
N THR A 194 -4.10 -3.09 16.98
CA THR A 194 -3.97 -3.67 18.32
C THR A 194 -3.17 -4.98 18.31
N ARG A 195 -3.34 -5.78 17.27
CA ARG A 195 -2.65 -7.07 17.08
C ARG A 195 -1.14 -6.88 16.98
N TYR A 196 -0.67 -5.98 16.14
CA TYR A 196 0.77 -5.72 15.96
C TYR A 196 1.41 -4.95 17.11
N ARG A 197 0.62 -4.40 18.03
CA ARG A 197 1.11 -3.75 19.26
C ARG A 197 0.92 -4.61 20.52
N ALA A 198 0.28 -5.74 20.40
CA ALA A 198 0.02 -6.62 21.54
C ALA A 198 1.29 -7.31 22.02
N ARG A 199 1.53 -7.32 23.34
CA ARG A 199 2.64 -8.03 23.97
C ARG A 199 2.44 -9.53 24.06
N LYS A 200 1.22 -9.99 23.87
CA LYS A 200 0.81 -11.39 23.97
C LYS A 200 -0.42 -11.63 23.10
N GLY A 201 -0.64 -12.86 22.79
CA GLY A 201 -1.72 -13.30 21.94
C GLY A 201 -1.16 -13.99 20.69
N ASN A 202 -1.86 -14.99 20.22
CA ASN A 202 -1.49 -15.73 19.03
C ASN A 202 -2.76 -16.09 18.26
N PRO A 203 -3.00 -15.50 17.09
CA PRO A 203 -4.18 -15.77 16.26
C PRO A 203 -4.34 -17.25 15.90
N ASP A 204 -3.24 -17.99 15.70
CA ASP A 204 -3.27 -19.44 15.43
C ASP A 204 -3.95 -20.25 16.52
N LEU A 205 -3.89 -19.73 17.74
CA LEU A 205 -4.42 -20.39 18.92
C LEU A 205 -5.76 -19.78 19.36
N GLY A 206 -6.38 -19.00 18.46
CA GLY A 206 -7.72 -18.45 18.63
C GLY A 206 -7.78 -17.13 19.43
N ASP A 207 -6.64 -16.51 19.73
CA ASP A 207 -6.64 -15.18 20.34
C ASP A 207 -7.20 -14.14 19.38
N LYS A 208 -8.02 -13.22 19.91
CA LYS A 208 -8.65 -12.15 19.13
C LYS A 208 -8.16 -10.80 19.61
N PHE A 209 -8.13 -9.85 18.69
CA PHE A 209 -7.71 -8.48 18.97
C PHE A 209 -8.87 -7.54 18.68
N PRO A 210 -9.13 -6.55 19.55
CA PRO A 210 -10.19 -5.59 19.31
C PRO A 210 -9.80 -4.61 18.20
N ASN A 211 -10.78 -4.07 17.49
CA ASN A 211 -10.57 -2.91 16.65
C ASN A 211 -10.11 -1.70 17.49
N ALA A 212 -9.05 -1.03 17.07
CA ALA A 212 -8.60 0.21 17.69
C ALA A 212 -9.66 1.31 17.53
N ILE A 213 -10.33 1.35 16.38
CA ILE A 213 -11.42 2.26 16.06
C ILE A 213 -12.68 1.43 15.73
N PRO A 214 -13.46 1.01 16.73
CA PRO A 214 -14.59 0.12 16.50
C PRO A 214 -15.65 0.68 15.55
N THR A 215 -15.78 2.00 15.48
CA THR A 215 -16.76 2.67 14.61
C THR A 215 -16.38 2.61 13.13
N LEU A 216 -15.09 2.50 12.78
CA LEU A 216 -14.65 2.29 11.40
C LEU A 216 -14.93 0.87 10.88
N ALA A 217 -15.02 -0.10 11.77
CA ALA A 217 -15.29 -1.50 11.43
C ALA A 217 -16.77 -1.79 11.20
N VAL A 218 -17.62 -0.79 11.37
CA VAL A 218 -19.07 -0.89 11.12
C VAL A 218 -19.49 0.30 10.24
N HIS A 219 -20.42 0.06 9.33
CA HIS A 219 -20.83 1.06 8.33
C HIS A 219 -19.71 1.44 7.33
N GLN A 220 -20.05 2.35 6.44
CA GLN A 220 -19.15 2.86 5.41
C GLN A 220 -18.75 4.29 5.73
N HIS A 221 -17.47 4.59 5.54
CA HIS A 221 -16.87 5.89 5.81
C HIS A 221 -16.09 6.35 4.57
N THR A 222 -15.97 7.66 4.41
CA THR A 222 -15.11 8.20 3.35
C THR A 222 -13.71 8.46 3.90
N ALA A 223 -12.69 8.04 3.14
CA ALA A 223 -11.29 8.32 3.44
C ALA A 223 -10.72 9.51 2.65
N ILE A 224 -11.47 10.02 1.66
CA ILE A 224 -11.13 11.21 0.89
C ILE A 224 -12.34 12.14 0.82
N PRO A 225 -12.18 13.46 0.70
CA PRO A 225 -13.29 14.37 0.44
C PRO A 225 -14.04 13.96 -0.83
N ARG A 226 -15.36 13.77 -0.75
CA ARG A 226 -16.20 13.44 -1.91
C ARG A 226 -16.39 14.66 -2.83
N THR A 227 -16.56 15.82 -2.21
CA THR A 227 -16.70 17.13 -2.85
C THR A 227 -16.16 18.20 -1.92
N ASP A 228 -16.07 19.45 -2.37
CA ASP A 228 -15.65 20.57 -1.53
C ASP A 228 -16.61 20.85 -0.36
N SER A 229 -17.83 20.32 -0.35
CA SER A 229 -18.72 20.40 0.81
C SER A 229 -18.19 19.66 2.04
N ASP A 230 -17.43 18.58 1.85
CA ASP A 230 -16.81 17.82 2.94
C ASP A 230 -15.68 18.60 3.64
N LEU A 231 -15.21 19.71 3.04
CA LEU A 231 -14.19 20.59 3.60
C LEU A 231 -14.76 21.66 4.55
N SER A 232 -16.09 21.84 4.57
CA SER A 232 -16.74 22.95 5.28
C SER A 232 -16.78 22.79 6.80
N ASP A 233 -16.73 21.54 7.30
CA ASP A 233 -16.64 21.19 8.71
C ASP A 233 -15.28 20.59 9.01
N SER A 234 -14.46 21.32 9.75
CA SER A 234 -13.09 20.92 10.07
C SER A 234 -13.01 19.63 10.93
N GLN A 235 -14.02 19.37 11.76
CA GLN A 235 -14.08 18.17 12.56
C GLN A 235 -14.41 16.96 11.69
N PHE A 236 -15.35 17.10 10.76
CA PHE A 236 -15.65 16.05 9.79
C PHE A 236 -14.47 15.80 8.84
N LEU A 237 -13.83 16.85 8.34
CA LEU A 237 -12.64 16.73 7.49
C LEU A 237 -11.51 16.00 8.22
N GLN A 238 -11.29 16.27 9.52
CA GLN A 238 -10.32 15.53 10.31
C GLN A 238 -10.73 14.05 10.47
N ALA A 239 -12.01 13.75 10.60
CA ALA A 239 -12.49 12.37 10.64
C ALA A 239 -12.22 11.63 9.30
N VAL A 240 -12.38 12.32 8.17
CA VAL A 240 -12.00 11.80 6.84
C VAL A 240 -10.50 11.51 6.77
N ALA A 241 -9.67 12.45 7.22
CA ALA A 241 -8.23 12.30 7.25
C ALA A 241 -7.77 11.16 8.19
N ASN A 242 -8.36 11.05 9.37
CA ASN A 242 -8.08 9.95 10.29
C ASN A 242 -8.49 8.59 9.68
N THR A 243 -9.63 8.55 8.96
CA THR A 243 -10.07 7.33 8.25
C THR A 243 -9.03 6.91 7.22
N ALA A 244 -8.49 7.85 6.43
CA ALA A 244 -7.39 7.58 5.51
C ALA A 244 -6.16 7.04 6.24
N GLY A 245 -5.77 7.67 7.36
CA GLY A 245 -4.63 7.26 8.16
C GLY A 245 -4.72 5.83 8.71
N PHE A 246 -5.94 5.31 8.93
CA PHE A 246 -6.16 3.90 9.28
C PHE A 246 -6.35 2.99 8.05
N HIS A 247 -6.78 3.52 6.93
CA HIS A 247 -6.88 2.77 5.69
C HIS A 247 -5.50 2.46 5.08
N PHE A 248 -4.53 3.38 5.18
CA PHE A 248 -3.18 3.16 4.69
C PHE A 248 -2.56 1.86 5.24
N PRO A 249 -2.39 1.68 6.56
CA PRO A 249 -1.83 0.43 7.08
C PRO A 249 -2.77 -0.78 6.91
N PHE A 250 -4.08 -0.59 6.73
CA PHE A 250 -5.00 -1.68 6.41
C PHE A 250 -4.64 -2.29 5.05
N ILE A 251 -4.38 -1.48 4.03
CA ILE A 251 -3.97 -1.93 2.70
C ILE A 251 -2.58 -2.57 2.77
N GLU A 252 -1.60 -1.87 3.31
CA GLU A 252 -0.20 -2.31 3.36
C GLU A 252 0.00 -3.58 4.20
N GLN A 253 -0.83 -3.81 5.21
CA GLN A 253 -0.83 -5.07 5.95
C GLN A 253 -1.25 -6.24 5.05
N GLY A 254 -2.12 -5.97 4.06
CA GLY A 254 -2.48 -6.95 3.04
C GLY A 254 -1.27 -7.39 2.23
N GLY A 255 -0.47 -6.46 1.69
CA GLY A 255 0.78 -6.75 0.98
C GLY A 255 1.79 -7.46 1.86
N THR A 256 1.96 -7.01 3.10
CA THR A 256 2.85 -7.62 4.10
C THR A 256 2.56 -9.11 4.33
N SER A 257 1.31 -9.53 4.31
CA SER A 257 0.91 -10.93 4.48
C SER A 257 0.91 -11.70 3.15
N LEU A 258 0.42 -11.09 2.08
CA LEU A 258 0.23 -11.73 0.77
C LEU A 258 1.53 -12.16 0.12
N TYR A 259 2.52 -11.27 0.04
CA TYR A 259 3.79 -11.56 -0.61
C TYR A 259 4.56 -12.72 0.03
N PRO A 260 4.76 -12.80 1.36
CA PRO A 260 5.39 -13.94 2.00
C PRO A 260 4.62 -15.25 1.81
N GLU A 261 3.28 -15.21 1.81
CA GLU A 261 2.46 -16.40 1.61
C GLU A 261 2.61 -16.95 0.19
N LEU A 262 2.53 -16.09 -0.83
CA LEU A 262 2.76 -16.49 -2.22
C LEU A 262 4.21 -16.90 -2.49
N ALA A 263 5.18 -16.29 -1.79
CA ALA A 263 6.58 -16.67 -1.88
C ALA A 263 6.83 -18.14 -1.47
N GLN A 264 6.06 -18.68 -0.53
CA GLN A 264 6.16 -20.09 -0.13
C GLN A 264 5.74 -21.05 -1.27
N ARG A 265 4.93 -20.59 -2.21
CA ARG A 265 4.41 -21.35 -3.35
C ARG A 265 5.27 -21.24 -4.60
N ALA A 266 6.16 -20.24 -4.66
CA ALA A 266 7.01 -20.01 -5.81
C ALA A 266 7.98 -21.19 -6.07
N THR A 267 8.06 -21.64 -7.32
CA THR A 267 8.96 -22.70 -7.75
C THR A 267 10.34 -22.17 -8.09
N SER A 268 10.40 -21.07 -8.84
CA SER A 268 11.64 -20.44 -9.26
C SER A 268 12.26 -19.61 -8.13
N VAL A 269 13.57 -19.74 -7.91
CA VAL A 269 14.32 -18.90 -6.98
C VAL A 269 14.29 -17.43 -7.42
N GLU A 270 14.22 -17.15 -8.72
CA GLU A 270 14.11 -15.80 -9.27
C GLU A 270 12.77 -15.17 -8.88
N VAL A 271 11.65 -15.88 -9.05
CA VAL A 271 10.33 -15.43 -8.62
C VAL A 271 10.24 -15.28 -7.10
N LEU A 272 10.79 -16.23 -6.35
CA LEU A 272 10.90 -16.13 -4.89
C LEU A 272 11.61 -14.83 -4.48
N ARG A 273 12.71 -14.47 -5.15
CA ARG A 273 13.45 -13.23 -4.87
C ARG A 273 12.64 -11.97 -5.21
N VAL A 274 11.90 -11.99 -6.33
CA VAL A 274 10.99 -10.89 -6.69
C VAL A 274 9.97 -10.67 -5.57
N LEU A 275 9.27 -11.72 -5.18
CA LEU A 275 8.22 -11.64 -4.15
C LEU A 275 8.76 -11.19 -2.78
N LEU A 276 9.93 -11.70 -2.37
CA LEU A 276 10.57 -11.27 -1.11
C LEU A 276 11.09 -9.84 -1.17
N SER A 277 11.48 -9.34 -2.35
CA SER A 277 11.99 -7.98 -2.51
C SER A 277 10.87 -6.95 -2.45
N ILE A 278 9.77 -7.15 -3.19
CA ILE A 278 8.60 -6.27 -3.12
C ILE A 278 7.94 -6.41 -1.74
N GLY A 279 7.70 -7.63 -1.25
CA GLY A 279 7.14 -7.85 0.08
C GLY A 279 7.95 -7.22 1.21
N GLY A 280 9.26 -7.03 1.04
CA GLY A 280 10.10 -6.26 1.95
C GLY A 280 9.76 -4.78 1.95
N THR A 281 9.38 -4.20 0.80
CA THR A 281 8.89 -2.81 0.69
C THR A 281 7.53 -2.66 1.35
N GLU A 282 6.60 -3.60 1.11
CA GLU A 282 5.29 -3.64 1.75
C GLU A 282 5.38 -3.63 3.29
N ILE A 283 6.35 -4.37 3.85
CA ILE A 283 6.60 -4.35 5.30
C ILE A 283 7.03 -2.95 5.77
N CYS A 284 7.87 -2.26 5.00
CA CYS A 284 8.30 -0.90 5.34
C CYS A 284 7.13 0.09 5.25
N HIS A 285 6.28 -0.02 4.22
CA HIS A 285 5.06 0.78 4.08
C HIS A 285 4.13 0.55 5.26
N PHE A 286 3.78 -0.70 5.53
CA PHE A 286 2.93 -1.05 6.67
C PHE A 286 3.47 -0.48 7.98
N GLN A 287 4.78 -0.65 8.24
CA GLN A 287 5.39 -0.20 9.49
C GLN A 287 5.30 1.32 9.64
N THR A 288 5.51 2.07 8.56
CA THR A 288 5.39 3.53 8.53
C THR A 288 3.95 3.96 8.82
N TRP A 289 2.98 3.43 8.08
CA TRP A 289 1.58 3.81 8.22
C TRP A 289 0.96 3.37 9.55
N HIS A 290 1.34 2.20 10.03
CA HIS A 290 0.92 1.70 11.35
C HIS A 290 1.37 2.62 12.49
N ASP A 291 2.58 3.18 12.38
CA ASP A 291 3.05 4.18 13.33
C ASP A 291 2.24 5.48 13.24
N LYS A 292 2.08 6.02 12.04
CA LYS A 292 1.38 7.29 11.81
C LYS A 292 -0.11 7.23 12.21
N ALA A 293 -0.78 6.12 11.95
CA ALA A 293 -2.17 5.92 12.37
C ALA A 293 -2.37 6.11 13.89
N GLY A 294 -1.37 5.73 14.70
CA GLY A 294 -1.39 5.92 16.15
C GLY A 294 -1.42 7.37 16.61
N ASN A 295 -1.05 8.32 15.75
CA ASN A 295 -1.06 9.76 16.03
C ASN A 295 -2.38 10.44 15.64
N ALA A 296 -3.36 9.71 15.12
CA ALA A 296 -4.64 10.28 14.71
C ALA A 296 -5.25 11.13 15.84
N PRO A 297 -5.61 12.40 15.57
CA PRO A 297 -6.25 13.25 16.56
C PRO A 297 -7.50 12.62 17.17
N ILE A 298 -7.67 12.77 18.48
CA ILE A 298 -8.87 12.33 19.19
C ILE A 298 -10.07 13.12 18.65
N LEU A 299 -11.11 12.41 18.24
CA LEU A 299 -12.35 13.03 17.83
C LEU A 299 -13.53 12.40 18.59
N PRO A 300 -14.44 13.25 19.11
CA PRO A 300 -15.73 12.78 19.62
C PRO A 300 -16.56 12.20 18.49
N ALA A 301 -17.76 11.72 18.79
CA ALA A 301 -18.70 11.25 17.79
C ALA A 301 -18.94 12.33 16.72
N THR A 302 -18.39 12.11 15.54
CA THR A 302 -18.45 13.02 14.40
C THR A 302 -19.37 12.41 13.36
N ILE A 303 -20.37 13.19 12.93
CA ILE A 303 -21.42 12.72 12.02
C ILE A 303 -21.05 13.09 10.59
N ASP A 304 -21.07 12.11 9.70
CA ASP A 304 -20.98 12.33 8.26
C ASP A 304 -22.24 13.08 7.78
N PRO A 305 -22.09 14.30 7.21
CA PRO A 305 -23.23 15.12 6.81
C PRO A 305 -24.05 14.54 5.65
N VAL A 306 -23.50 13.56 4.92
CA VAL A 306 -24.16 12.93 3.77
C VAL A 306 -24.90 11.65 4.20
N THR A 307 -24.23 10.80 4.98
CA THR A 307 -24.77 9.46 5.33
C THR A 307 -25.45 9.44 6.69
N GLY A 308 -25.17 10.40 7.57
CA GLY A 308 -25.62 10.41 8.96
C GLY A 308 -24.88 9.41 9.85
N VAL A 309 -23.90 8.69 9.31
CA VAL A 309 -23.07 7.73 10.05
C VAL A 309 -22.10 8.47 10.96
N SER A 310 -21.94 7.98 12.18
CA SER A 310 -21.02 8.57 13.16
C SER A 310 -19.74 7.75 13.27
N VAL A 311 -18.61 8.45 13.35
CA VAL A 311 -17.30 7.88 13.67
C VAL A 311 -16.71 8.54 14.90
N THR A 312 -15.96 7.77 15.70
CA THR A 312 -15.26 8.27 16.91
C THR A 312 -13.84 7.77 16.88
N PHE A 313 -12.88 8.66 17.13
CA PHE A 313 -11.46 8.30 17.25
C PHE A 313 -11.03 8.47 18.71
N PRO A 314 -10.76 7.36 19.43
CA PRO A 314 -10.34 7.40 20.84
C PRO A 314 -8.89 7.85 20.96
N ASP A 315 -8.46 8.12 22.20
CA ASP A 315 -7.06 8.31 22.52
C ASP A 315 -6.31 6.96 22.46
N LEU A 316 -5.52 6.76 21.42
CA LEU A 316 -4.72 5.55 21.24
C LEU A 316 -3.43 5.54 22.08
N ASN A 317 -3.09 6.65 22.73
CA ASN A 317 -1.95 6.76 23.64
C ASN A 317 -2.32 6.46 25.11
N SER A 318 -3.60 6.29 25.39
CA SER A 318 -4.12 5.93 26.71
C SER A 318 -4.58 4.47 26.78
N PRO A 319 -4.65 3.85 27.99
CA PRO A 319 -5.21 2.51 28.13
C PRO A 319 -6.64 2.40 27.51
N PRO A 320 -6.99 1.26 26.88
CA PRO A 320 -6.25 -0.01 26.86
C PRO A 320 -5.15 -0.08 25.79
N PHE A 321 -5.00 0.92 24.94
CA PHE A 321 -4.08 0.88 23.80
C PHE A 321 -2.73 1.53 24.07
N GLY A 322 -2.69 2.49 25.01
CA GLY A 322 -1.51 3.28 25.30
C GLY A 322 -0.49 2.57 26.19
N GLY A 323 0.72 3.12 26.19
CA GLY A 323 1.86 2.62 26.95
C GLY A 323 2.75 1.64 26.17
N GLU A 324 2.33 1.18 25.02
CA GLU A 324 3.17 0.49 24.06
C GLU A 324 3.43 1.40 22.88
N ASN A 325 4.44 2.16 23.01
CA ASN A 325 4.95 2.95 21.93
C ASN A 325 5.58 1.99 20.94
N PHE A 326 5.11 1.95 19.75
CA PHE A 326 5.78 1.36 18.62
C PHE A 326 6.55 0.05 18.91
N GLN A 327 5.86 -1.05 18.90
CA GLN A 327 6.48 -2.37 18.93
C GLN A 327 5.82 -3.27 17.90
N THR A 328 6.64 -3.99 17.16
CA THR A 328 6.18 -5.23 16.56
C THR A 328 5.82 -6.20 17.66
N ASN A 329 4.81 -6.99 17.44
CA ASN A 329 4.33 -7.99 18.35
C ASN A 329 5.45 -8.97 18.75
N LEU A 330 5.48 -9.40 20.01
CA LEU A 330 6.39 -10.45 20.47
C LEU A 330 5.88 -11.85 20.12
N ILE A 331 4.65 -11.97 19.64
CA ILE A 331 4.06 -13.21 19.18
C ILE A 331 3.53 -12.92 17.78
N MET A 332 3.68 -13.87 16.89
CA MET A 332 3.22 -13.73 15.51
C MET A 332 1.77 -13.30 15.44
N PRO A 333 1.47 -12.18 14.79
CA PRO A 333 0.11 -11.67 14.68
C PRO A 333 -0.72 -12.43 13.63
N GLU A 334 -0.07 -13.03 12.63
CA GLU A 334 -0.73 -13.72 11.54
C GLU A 334 -0.95 -15.21 11.85
N PRO A 335 -2.06 -15.84 11.46
CA PRO A 335 -2.31 -17.26 11.63
C PRO A 335 -1.26 -18.14 10.92
N THR A 336 -0.81 -19.18 11.60
CA THR A 336 0.04 -20.23 11.02
C THR A 336 -0.08 -21.51 11.83
N THR A 337 0.03 -22.65 11.16
CA THR A 337 -0.12 -23.97 11.78
C THR A 337 1.15 -24.45 12.47
N PHE A 338 2.32 -23.87 12.18
CA PHE A 338 3.60 -24.30 12.77
C PHE A 338 3.87 -23.68 14.16
N LEU A 339 3.15 -22.61 14.55
CA LEU A 339 3.41 -21.91 15.79
C LEU A 339 2.65 -22.55 16.96
N SER A 340 3.32 -22.71 18.09
CA SER A 340 2.80 -23.30 19.31
C SER A 340 3.09 -22.39 20.50
N ARG A 341 2.23 -22.42 21.53
CA ARG A 341 2.48 -21.73 22.82
C ARG A 341 3.72 -22.24 23.57
N GLN A 342 4.27 -23.37 23.15
CA GLN A 342 5.51 -23.91 23.72
C GLN A 342 6.76 -23.19 23.23
N PHE A 343 6.69 -22.51 22.09
CA PHE A 343 7.79 -21.70 21.60
C PHE A 343 7.92 -20.41 22.43
N PRO A 344 9.14 -19.91 22.65
CA PRO A 344 9.33 -18.62 23.28
C PRO A 344 8.78 -17.50 22.39
N PRO A 345 8.28 -16.40 22.98
CA PRO A 345 7.85 -15.23 22.21
C PRO A 345 8.97 -14.68 21.32
N CYS A 346 8.61 -14.29 20.13
CA CYS A 346 9.51 -13.67 19.15
C CYS A 346 8.77 -12.53 18.44
N SER A 347 9.45 -11.41 18.24
CA SER A 347 8.91 -10.31 17.45
C SER A 347 9.11 -10.60 15.98
N ILE A 348 8.07 -11.02 15.33
CA ILE A 348 8.10 -11.40 13.90
C ILE A 348 6.79 -11.01 13.20
N ILE A 349 6.91 -10.78 11.90
CA ILE A 349 5.79 -10.75 10.96
C ILE A 349 5.88 -12.02 10.13
N ARG A 350 4.81 -12.76 10.04
CA ARG A 350 4.76 -14.01 9.31
C ARG A 350 3.63 -14.01 8.29
N PRO A 351 3.74 -14.83 7.26
CA PRO A 351 2.66 -15.00 6.28
C PRO A 351 1.41 -15.57 6.94
N THR A 352 0.26 -15.12 6.46
CA THR A 352 -1.04 -15.66 6.83
C THR A 352 -1.21 -17.04 6.18
N GLU A 353 -1.38 -18.09 6.98
CA GLU A 353 -1.78 -19.41 6.49
C GLU A 353 -3.30 -19.50 6.35
N THR A 354 -3.91 -18.62 5.59
CA THR A 354 -5.29 -18.79 5.19
C THR A 354 -5.37 -19.63 3.93
N GLN A 355 -6.27 -20.59 3.92
CA GLN A 355 -6.57 -21.31 2.69
C GLN A 355 -7.00 -20.29 1.63
N GLY A 356 -6.25 -20.21 0.54
CA GLY A 356 -6.47 -19.22 -0.48
C GLY A 356 -5.93 -17.83 -0.09
N ALA A 357 -4.62 -17.66 -0.01
CA ALA A 357 -3.97 -16.38 0.32
C ALA A 357 -4.40 -15.24 -0.61
N ALA A 358 -4.35 -15.46 -1.92
CA ALA A 358 -4.79 -14.49 -2.92
C ALA A 358 -6.30 -14.25 -2.85
N MET A 359 -7.09 -15.29 -2.69
CA MET A 359 -8.52 -15.18 -2.53
C MET A 359 -8.90 -14.50 -1.21
N GLY A 360 -8.14 -14.73 -0.14
CA GLY A 360 -8.30 -14.07 1.15
C GLY A 360 -8.04 -12.55 1.04
N ALA A 361 -6.98 -12.15 0.36
CA ALA A 361 -6.68 -10.74 0.10
C ALA A 361 -7.80 -10.07 -0.71
N LEU A 362 -8.25 -10.70 -1.80
CA LEU A 362 -9.36 -10.19 -2.60
C LEU A 362 -10.65 -10.05 -1.79
N GLN A 363 -10.94 -11.01 -0.91
CA GLN A 363 -12.11 -10.95 -0.03
C GLN A 363 -12.00 -9.79 0.96
N SER A 364 -10.83 -9.59 1.57
CA SER A 364 -10.58 -8.48 2.50
C SER A 364 -10.82 -7.12 1.84
N LEU A 365 -10.24 -6.88 0.66
CA LEU A 365 -10.45 -5.65 -0.12
C LEU A 365 -11.93 -5.46 -0.53
N THR A 366 -12.65 -6.57 -0.79
CA THR A 366 -14.07 -6.52 -1.11
C THR A 366 -14.90 -6.15 0.11
N ASP A 367 -14.60 -6.72 1.27
CA ASP A 367 -15.30 -6.46 2.54
C ASP A 367 -15.00 -5.04 3.05
N ASP A 368 -13.81 -4.53 2.77
CA ASP A 368 -13.46 -3.12 2.99
C ASP A 368 -14.33 -2.15 2.18
N GLY A 369 -14.92 -2.60 1.09
CA GLY A 369 -15.76 -1.77 0.21
C GLY A 369 -15.00 -1.15 -0.96
N LEU A 370 -13.73 -1.46 -1.13
CA LEU A 370 -12.85 -0.88 -2.15
C LEU A 370 -13.40 -1.02 -3.57
N PHE A 371 -14.21 -2.06 -3.83
CA PHE A 371 -14.79 -2.35 -5.13
C PHE A 371 -16.28 -2.04 -5.24
N ILE A 372 -16.85 -1.27 -4.30
CA ILE A 372 -18.26 -0.86 -4.39
C ILE A 372 -18.50 -0.06 -5.69
N GLY A 373 -19.42 -0.54 -6.49
CA GLY A 373 -19.77 0.03 -7.80
C GLY A 373 -19.04 -0.60 -8.99
N GLN A 374 -18.07 -1.48 -8.76
CA GLN A 374 -17.36 -2.17 -9.82
C GLN A 374 -18.21 -3.20 -10.57
N SER A 375 -17.83 -3.49 -11.80
CA SER A 375 -18.51 -4.44 -12.66
C SER A 375 -18.32 -5.88 -12.20
N LYS A 376 -19.30 -6.73 -12.52
CA LYS A 376 -19.19 -8.18 -12.28
C LYS A 376 -18.01 -8.81 -13.04
N GLN A 377 -17.68 -8.28 -14.23
CA GLN A 377 -16.56 -8.76 -15.03
C GLN A 377 -15.22 -8.48 -14.34
N PHE A 378 -15.06 -7.29 -13.76
CA PHE A 378 -13.89 -6.96 -12.95
C PHE A 378 -13.73 -7.94 -11.79
N MET A 379 -14.77 -8.13 -10.99
CA MET A 379 -14.73 -9.04 -9.85
C MET A 379 -14.48 -10.50 -10.25
N GLN A 380 -15.01 -10.94 -11.40
CA GLN A 380 -14.75 -12.28 -11.90
C GLN A 380 -13.29 -12.43 -12.33
N MET A 381 -12.74 -11.45 -13.06
CA MET A 381 -11.33 -11.46 -13.47
C MET A 381 -10.39 -11.56 -12.27
N LEU A 382 -10.63 -10.76 -11.21
CA LEU A 382 -9.81 -10.83 -9.99
C LEU A 382 -9.93 -12.19 -9.29
N LYS A 383 -11.13 -12.77 -9.24
CA LYS A 383 -11.35 -14.11 -8.66
C LYS A 383 -10.62 -15.19 -9.45
N ASP A 384 -10.63 -15.11 -10.77
CA ASP A 384 -9.93 -16.07 -11.63
C ASP A 384 -8.40 -15.97 -11.41
N LEU A 385 -7.84 -14.75 -11.36
CA LEU A 385 -6.43 -14.52 -11.05
C LEU A 385 -6.06 -15.03 -9.65
N ALA A 386 -6.89 -14.76 -8.64
CA ALA A 386 -6.65 -15.21 -7.28
C ALA A 386 -6.71 -16.74 -7.17
N ALA A 387 -7.70 -17.38 -7.81
CA ALA A 387 -7.82 -18.82 -7.82
C ALA A 387 -6.63 -19.50 -8.50
N ASP A 388 -6.15 -18.95 -9.61
CA ASP A 388 -4.96 -19.46 -10.31
C ASP A 388 -3.69 -19.33 -9.44
N ALA A 389 -3.52 -18.19 -8.75
CA ALA A 389 -2.41 -17.97 -7.84
C ALA A 389 -2.45 -18.90 -6.62
N ASP A 390 -3.64 -19.11 -6.05
CA ASP A 390 -3.83 -20.00 -4.89
C ASP A 390 -3.66 -21.49 -5.26
N ALA A 391 -3.87 -21.86 -6.52
CA ALA A 391 -3.59 -23.19 -7.03
C ALA A 391 -2.09 -23.47 -7.26
N ALA A 392 -1.23 -22.45 -7.19
CA ALA A 392 0.21 -22.62 -7.35
C ALA A 392 0.81 -23.42 -6.18
N MET A 393 1.71 -24.34 -6.52
CA MET A 393 2.43 -25.19 -5.55
C MET A 393 3.91 -25.24 -5.91
N ARG A 394 4.76 -25.12 -4.91
CA ARG A 394 6.21 -25.26 -5.10
C ARG A 394 6.53 -26.66 -5.64
N GLY A 395 7.24 -26.71 -6.78
CA GLY A 395 7.58 -27.98 -7.46
C GLY A 395 6.42 -28.60 -8.27
N GLY A 396 5.28 -27.92 -8.37
CA GLY A 396 4.20 -28.25 -9.31
C GLY A 396 4.61 -27.89 -10.73
N HIS A 397 4.32 -28.76 -11.69
CA HIS A 397 4.60 -28.57 -13.13
C HIS A 397 3.43 -27.90 -13.84
#